data_95dde4424ecc86dc79bd1a91938e7c6a
#
_entry.id   95dde4424ecc86dc79bd1a91938e7c6a
#
_cell.length_a   1.000
_cell.length_b   1.000
_cell.length_c   1.000
_cell.angle_alpha   90.00
_cell.angle_beta   90.00
_cell.angle_gamma   90.00
#
_symmetry.space_group_name_H-M   'P 1'
#
loop_
_entity.id
_entity.type
_entity.pdbx_description
1 polymer ?
#
loop_
_entity_poly.entity_id
_entity_poly.type
_entity_poly.pdbx_seq_one_letter_code
_entity_poly.pdbx_strand_id
1 'polypeptide(L)'
;MAISRAQLAKELEPGLNALFGMEYARYDNEHDEIYETESSDRAFEEEVLIVGFGDAKVKTEGQGVSFDNASEGFTARYTHETVALAFALTEEAVEDNLYDRLGARYTKALARSMAHTKQVKAANVLNNAFNTSFAGGDGQPLVSTAHPLAYGGTLANRATTMSDLNETSLENALITMSTFVDDRNMILALQGTKLIVPPQLQFVVDRLLETPGRVGTADNDINAVKNMGMLPQGYAINHFLSDTDAWFLLSDCPDGFKHFERSPISTSMEGDFDTGNVRYKARARYSFGYSNPRCVFGSQGA
;
A
#
# COMPACT_ATOMS: atom_id res chain seq x y z
N MET A 1 -40.60 34.47 15.50
CA MET A 1 -39.24 34.39 14.98
C MET A 1 -39.16 33.05 14.25
N ALA A 2 -39.11 33.08 12.93
CA ALA A 2 -38.88 31.84 12.19
C ALA A 2 -37.43 31.47 12.33
N ILE A 3 -37.15 30.30 12.90
CA ILE A 3 -35.80 29.71 12.92
C ILE A 3 -35.48 29.37 11.46
N SER A 4 -34.49 30.03 10.88
CA SER A 4 -34.16 29.82 9.48
C SER A 4 -33.46 28.49 9.31
N ARG A 5 -33.76 27.73 8.22
CA ARG A 5 -33.12 26.50 7.82
C ARG A 5 -31.59 26.55 7.84
N ALA A 6 -31.02 27.72 7.52
CA ALA A 6 -29.57 27.93 7.56
C ALA A 6 -28.96 27.79 8.97
N GLN A 7 -29.75 28.03 10.02
CA GLN A 7 -29.29 27.83 11.40
C GLN A 7 -29.33 26.36 11.80
N LEU A 8 -30.39 25.62 11.39
CA LEU A 8 -30.48 24.18 11.67
C LEU A 8 -29.40 23.37 10.97
N ALA A 9 -29.09 23.69 9.72
CA ALA A 9 -28.02 23.07 8.96
C ALA A 9 -26.65 23.31 9.62
N LYS A 10 -26.39 24.52 10.13
CA LYS A 10 -25.14 24.85 10.82
C LYS A 10 -24.96 24.15 12.16
N GLU A 11 -26.05 23.82 12.86
CA GLU A 11 -25.97 23.07 14.12
C GLU A 11 -25.81 21.55 13.89
N LEU A 12 -26.38 21.03 12.79
CA LEU A 12 -26.31 19.62 12.43
C LEU A 12 -24.91 19.22 11.91
N GLU A 13 -24.28 20.09 11.14
CA GLU A 13 -22.99 19.81 10.51
C GLU A 13 -21.88 19.39 11.49
N PRO A 14 -21.63 20.09 12.61
CA PRO A 14 -20.60 19.69 13.57
C PRO A 14 -20.84 18.30 14.16
N GLY A 15 -22.11 17.96 14.44
CA GLY A 15 -22.50 16.65 14.97
C GLY A 15 -22.23 15.53 13.97
N LEU A 16 -22.59 15.70 12.71
CA LEU A 16 -22.33 14.74 11.65
C LEU A 16 -20.83 14.61 11.35
N ASN A 17 -20.09 15.71 11.36
CA ASN A 17 -18.64 15.69 11.16
C ASN A 17 -17.91 14.96 12.28
N ALA A 18 -18.30 15.18 13.54
CA ALA A 18 -17.75 14.46 14.67
C ALA A 18 -18.05 12.96 14.59
N LEU A 19 -19.29 12.60 14.25
CA LEU A 19 -19.71 11.20 14.09
C LEU A 19 -18.99 10.52 12.92
N PHE A 20 -18.82 11.24 11.81
CA PHE A 20 -18.05 10.76 10.66
C PHE A 20 -16.60 10.46 11.06
N GLY A 21 -15.93 11.41 11.73
CA GLY A 21 -14.55 11.24 12.17
C GLY A 21 -14.37 10.06 13.12
N MET A 22 -15.27 9.91 14.12
CA MET A 22 -15.24 8.77 15.05
C MET A 22 -15.43 7.43 14.34
N GLU A 23 -16.37 7.35 13.40
CA GLU A 23 -16.63 6.09 12.70
C GLU A 23 -15.52 5.78 11.66
N TYR A 24 -14.99 6.81 10.99
CA TYR A 24 -13.87 6.64 10.05
C TYR A 24 -12.60 6.14 10.75
N ALA A 25 -12.27 6.69 11.91
CA ALA A 25 -11.12 6.28 12.72
C ALA A 25 -11.26 4.88 13.36
N ARG A 26 -12.46 4.31 13.33
CA ARG A 26 -12.72 2.97 13.87
C ARG A 26 -12.17 1.84 12.98
N TYR A 27 -12.00 2.11 11.69
CA TYR A 27 -11.49 1.12 10.74
C TYR A 27 -9.97 1.18 10.69
N ASP A 28 -9.33 0.04 10.93
CA ASP A 28 -7.88 -0.08 10.89
C ASP A 28 -7.37 0.23 9.48
N ASN A 29 -6.26 0.92 9.41
CA ASN A 29 -5.59 1.28 8.18
C ASN A 29 -4.59 0.20 7.78
N GLU A 30 -5.05 -0.93 7.22
CA GLU A 30 -4.17 -2.01 6.77
C GLU A 30 -3.12 -1.55 5.75
N HIS A 31 -3.41 -0.47 5.01
CA HIS A 31 -2.47 0.08 4.04
C HIS A 31 -1.24 0.73 4.69
N ASP A 32 -1.32 1.22 5.95
CA ASP A 32 -0.18 1.80 6.67
C ASP A 32 0.90 0.76 6.98
N GLU A 33 0.54 -0.54 6.94
CA GLU A 33 1.48 -1.66 7.09
C GLU A 33 2.35 -1.91 5.85
N ILE A 34 1.96 -1.32 4.70
CA ILE A 34 2.59 -1.55 3.39
C ILE A 34 3.22 -0.28 2.84
N TYR A 35 2.55 0.85 3.01
CA TYR A 35 2.88 2.12 2.35
C TYR A 35 3.46 3.13 3.29
N GLU A 36 4.48 3.83 2.82
CA GLU A 36 4.93 5.08 3.42
C GLU A 36 4.04 6.22 2.93
N THR A 37 3.48 7.00 3.88
CA THR A 37 2.56 8.10 3.54
C THR A 37 3.30 9.42 3.45
N GLU A 38 3.19 10.08 2.31
CA GLU A 38 3.73 11.40 2.03
C GLU A 38 2.61 12.37 1.62
N SER A 39 2.80 13.65 1.89
CA SER A 39 1.88 14.70 1.45
C SER A 39 2.28 15.24 0.08
N SER A 40 1.29 15.54 -0.76
CA SER A 40 1.51 16.16 -2.07
C SER A 40 0.72 17.46 -2.21
N ASP A 41 1.26 18.43 -2.95
CA ASP A 41 0.58 19.68 -3.32
C ASP A 41 0.32 19.80 -4.83
N ARG A 42 0.71 18.79 -5.62
CA ARG A 42 0.63 18.75 -7.08
C ARG A 42 -0.55 17.94 -7.59
N ALA A 43 -0.74 17.92 -8.89
CA ALA A 43 -1.77 17.11 -9.56
C ALA A 43 -1.37 15.64 -9.69
N PHE A 44 -0.08 15.38 -9.77
CA PHE A 44 0.58 14.08 -9.81
C PHE A 44 1.98 14.22 -9.21
N GLU A 45 2.55 13.13 -8.74
CA GLU A 45 3.96 13.06 -8.35
C GLU A 45 4.72 12.14 -9.29
N GLU A 46 5.98 12.46 -9.52
CA GLU A 46 6.91 11.64 -10.29
C GLU A 46 8.15 11.41 -9.48
N GLU A 47 8.48 10.14 -9.31
CA GLU A 47 9.71 9.70 -8.66
C GLU A 47 10.63 9.05 -9.68
N VAL A 48 11.83 9.58 -9.79
CA VAL A 48 12.85 9.09 -10.70
C VAL A 48 13.81 8.20 -9.94
N LEU A 49 13.94 6.94 -10.36
CA LEU A 49 14.96 6.06 -9.85
C LEU A 49 16.34 6.59 -10.27
N ILE A 50 17.19 6.88 -9.29
CA ILE A 50 18.55 7.33 -9.56
C ILE A 50 19.47 6.12 -9.64
N VAL A 51 20.11 5.96 -10.79
CA VAL A 51 21.18 4.97 -10.96
C VAL A 51 22.48 5.57 -10.43
N GLY A 52 22.97 5.01 -9.32
CA GLY A 52 24.16 5.47 -8.64
C GLY A 52 25.47 5.25 -9.41
N PHE A 53 26.57 5.28 -8.68
CA PHE A 53 27.90 5.02 -9.23
C PHE A 53 28.17 3.51 -9.28
N GLY A 54 29.09 3.10 -10.19
CA GLY A 54 29.62 1.73 -10.22
C GLY A 54 30.72 1.51 -9.17
N ASP A 55 31.38 0.36 -9.26
CA ASP A 55 32.45 -0.02 -8.36
C ASP A 55 33.58 1.01 -8.30
N ALA A 56 33.99 1.35 -7.10
CA ALA A 56 35.15 2.19 -6.88
C ALA A 56 36.43 1.47 -7.30
N LYS A 57 37.25 2.14 -8.11
CA LYS A 57 38.51 1.58 -8.59
C LYS A 57 39.65 1.82 -7.63
N VAL A 58 40.53 0.85 -7.49
CA VAL A 58 41.75 1.01 -6.69
C VAL A 58 42.65 2.08 -7.33
N LYS A 59 42.96 3.11 -6.55
CA LYS A 59 43.89 4.19 -6.95
C LYS A 59 45.30 3.79 -6.58
N THR A 60 46.19 3.71 -7.60
CA THR A 60 47.62 3.53 -7.38
C THR A 60 48.28 4.88 -7.06
N GLU A 61 49.44 4.81 -6.37
CA GLU A 61 50.22 6.00 -6.02
C GLU A 61 50.62 6.81 -7.27
N GLY A 62 50.41 8.13 -7.23
CA GLY A 62 50.73 9.03 -8.34
C GLY A 62 49.69 9.09 -9.47
N GLN A 63 48.64 8.26 -9.47
CA GLN A 63 47.54 8.35 -10.43
C GLN A 63 46.38 9.23 -9.98
N GLY A 64 45.62 9.79 -10.92
CA GLY A 64 44.40 10.53 -10.65
C GLY A 64 43.26 9.64 -10.15
N VAL A 65 42.23 10.25 -9.55
CA VAL A 65 40.99 9.57 -9.20
C VAL A 65 40.17 9.30 -10.47
N SER A 66 39.53 8.13 -10.56
CA SER A 66 38.55 7.88 -11.64
C SER A 66 37.23 8.59 -11.32
N PHE A 67 36.65 9.19 -12.34
CA PHE A 67 35.31 9.82 -12.26
C PHE A 67 34.27 8.86 -12.83
N ASP A 68 33.12 8.83 -12.23
CA ASP A 68 31.94 8.13 -12.73
C ASP A 68 30.73 9.06 -12.67
N ASN A 69 29.69 8.79 -13.46
CA ASN A 69 28.49 9.63 -13.56
C ASN A 69 27.27 8.83 -13.11
N ALA A 70 26.46 9.43 -12.23
CA ALA A 70 25.11 8.98 -11.96
C ALA A 70 24.19 9.30 -13.17
N SER A 71 23.17 8.50 -13.40
CA SER A 71 22.16 8.72 -14.42
C SER A 71 20.76 8.52 -13.86
N GLU A 72 19.79 9.12 -14.53
CA GLU A 72 18.37 8.86 -14.23
C GLU A 72 17.97 7.49 -14.82
N GLY A 73 17.23 6.73 -14.04
CA GLY A 73 16.64 5.45 -14.43
C GLY A 73 15.17 5.62 -14.81
N PHE A 74 14.35 4.64 -14.40
CA PHE A 74 12.91 4.66 -14.68
C PHE A 74 12.18 5.65 -13.79
N THR A 75 11.08 6.23 -14.32
CA THR A 75 10.23 7.17 -13.60
C THR A 75 8.91 6.51 -13.25
N ALA A 76 8.59 6.49 -11.96
CA ALA A 76 7.27 6.10 -11.46
C ALA A 76 6.37 7.34 -11.36
N ARG A 77 5.15 7.26 -11.90
CA ARG A 77 4.18 8.36 -11.88
C ARG A 77 2.95 8.00 -11.06
N TYR A 78 2.64 8.85 -10.10
CA TYR A 78 1.50 8.74 -9.19
C TYR A 78 0.44 9.77 -9.56
N THR A 79 -0.64 9.34 -10.19
CA THR A 79 -1.74 10.23 -10.55
C THR A 79 -2.80 10.22 -9.45
N HIS A 80 -3.05 11.38 -8.84
CA HIS A 80 -4.01 11.49 -7.75
C HIS A 80 -5.44 11.35 -8.25
N GLU A 81 -6.17 10.44 -7.63
CA GLU A 81 -7.59 10.21 -7.88
C GLU A 81 -8.45 10.86 -6.80
N THR A 82 -9.56 11.46 -7.21
CA THR A 82 -10.54 12.00 -6.27
C THR A 82 -11.59 10.95 -5.97
N VAL A 83 -11.70 10.58 -4.71
CA VAL A 83 -12.75 9.70 -4.19
C VAL A 83 -13.75 10.54 -3.42
N ALA A 84 -15.02 10.48 -3.80
CA ALA A 84 -16.08 11.21 -3.15
C ALA A 84 -17.37 10.42 -3.16
N LEU A 85 -18.13 10.55 -2.08
CA LEU A 85 -19.48 10.00 -1.95
C LEU A 85 -20.34 10.97 -1.16
N ALA A 86 -21.62 11.03 -1.47
CA ALA A 86 -22.57 11.92 -0.80
C ALA A 86 -23.91 11.23 -0.59
N PHE A 87 -24.67 11.72 0.39
CA PHE A 87 -26.08 11.42 0.54
C PHE A 87 -26.89 12.70 0.71
N ALA A 88 -28.19 12.64 0.44
CA ALA A 88 -29.12 13.73 0.65
C ALA A 88 -30.20 13.31 1.65
N LEU A 89 -30.62 14.25 2.46
CA LEU A 89 -31.81 14.17 3.32
C LEU A 89 -32.88 15.10 2.74
N THR A 90 -34.09 14.58 2.58
CA THR A 90 -35.20 15.38 2.08
C THR A 90 -35.65 16.36 3.12
N GLU A 91 -36.34 17.44 2.66
CA GLU A 91 -36.89 18.47 3.51
C GLU A 91 -37.89 17.89 4.52
N GLU A 92 -38.79 17.01 4.05
CA GLU A 92 -39.80 16.37 4.87
C GLU A 92 -39.20 15.50 5.97
N ALA A 93 -38.11 14.77 5.65
CA ALA A 93 -37.39 13.97 6.65
C ALA A 93 -36.72 14.81 7.73
N VAL A 94 -36.33 16.04 7.39
CA VAL A 94 -35.80 17.01 8.35
C VAL A 94 -36.92 17.62 9.20
N GLU A 95 -38.06 17.93 8.61
CA GLU A 95 -39.23 18.48 9.32
C GLU A 95 -39.84 17.46 10.31
N ASP A 96 -39.93 16.21 9.93
CA ASP A 96 -40.45 15.12 10.76
C ASP A 96 -39.45 14.62 11.85
N ASN A 97 -38.37 15.32 12.05
CA ASN A 97 -37.32 15.01 13.03
C ASN A 97 -36.72 13.59 12.92
N LEU A 98 -36.73 13.01 11.71
CA LEU A 98 -36.16 11.71 11.43
C LEU A 98 -34.65 11.78 11.20
N TYR A 99 -34.08 12.98 11.10
CA TYR A 99 -32.70 13.23 10.74
C TYR A 99 -31.70 12.70 11.77
N ASP A 100 -32.01 12.73 13.08
CA ASP A 100 -31.09 12.25 14.14
C ASP A 100 -30.71 10.79 13.95
N ARG A 101 -31.68 9.93 13.69
CA ARG A 101 -31.45 8.49 13.53
C ARG A 101 -31.00 8.11 12.13
N LEU A 102 -31.59 8.71 11.09
CA LEU A 102 -31.26 8.42 9.69
C LEU A 102 -29.95 9.08 9.28
N GLY A 103 -29.77 10.36 9.60
CA GLY A 103 -28.52 11.09 9.33
C GLY A 103 -27.32 10.41 9.96
N ALA A 104 -27.42 10.00 11.23
CA ALA A 104 -26.36 9.28 11.91
C ALA A 104 -26.03 7.93 11.25
N ARG A 105 -27.04 7.17 10.81
CA ARG A 105 -26.84 5.89 10.11
C ARG A 105 -26.17 6.09 8.75
N TYR A 106 -26.63 7.06 7.96
CA TYR A 106 -26.05 7.36 6.65
C TYR A 106 -24.63 7.90 6.76
N THR A 107 -24.34 8.75 7.76
CA THR A 107 -22.99 9.24 8.03
C THR A 107 -22.03 8.12 8.38
N LYS A 108 -22.44 7.15 9.22
CA LYS A 108 -21.64 5.95 9.52
C LYS A 108 -21.43 5.09 8.29
N ALA A 109 -22.46 4.89 7.46
CA ALA A 109 -22.35 4.14 6.22
C ALA A 109 -21.41 4.83 5.23
N LEU A 110 -21.47 6.17 5.13
CA LEU A 110 -20.57 6.97 4.31
C LEU A 110 -19.12 6.84 4.77
N ALA A 111 -18.85 6.96 6.07
CA ALA A 111 -17.51 6.81 6.64
C ALA A 111 -16.94 5.42 6.35
N ARG A 112 -17.73 4.37 6.57
CA ARG A 112 -17.34 2.98 6.24
C ARG A 112 -17.02 2.81 4.75
N SER A 113 -17.87 3.35 3.86
CA SER A 113 -17.67 3.25 2.41
C SER A 113 -16.39 3.95 1.98
N MET A 114 -16.09 5.13 2.52
CA MET A 114 -14.86 5.87 2.20
C MET A 114 -13.62 5.13 2.71
N ALA A 115 -13.63 4.61 3.94
CA ALA A 115 -12.54 3.80 4.48
C ALA A 115 -12.31 2.53 3.65
N HIS A 116 -13.37 1.77 3.36
CA HIS A 116 -13.30 0.57 2.53
C HIS A 116 -12.70 0.85 1.14
N THR A 117 -13.15 1.92 0.47
CA THR A 117 -12.64 2.29 -0.86
C THR A 117 -11.15 2.62 -0.82
N LYS A 118 -10.67 3.29 0.24
CA LYS A 118 -9.23 3.57 0.41
C LYS A 118 -8.43 2.30 0.53
N GLN A 119 -8.88 1.34 1.35
CA GLN A 119 -8.21 0.05 1.54
C GLN A 119 -8.20 -0.79 0.24
N VAL A 120 -9.32 -0.87 -0.47
CA VAL A 120 -9.39 -1.58 -1.76
C VAL A 120 -8.43 -0.98 -2.78
N LYS A 121 -8.35 0.36 -2.87
CA LYS A 121 -7.40 1.03 -3.78
C LYS A 121 -5.95 0.76 -3.41
N ALA A 122 -5.62 0.73 -2.14
CA ALA A 122 -4.30 0.35 -1.67
C ALA A 122 -3.97 -1.11 -2.02
N ALA A 123 -4.86 -2.04 -1.71
CA ALA A 123 -4.67 -3.46 -2.02
C ALA A 123 -4.60 -3.75 -3.53
N ASN A 124 -5.21 -2.92 -4.38
CA ASN A 124 -5.19 -3.11 -5.83
C ASN A 124 -3.80 -3.06 -6.45
N VAL A 125 -2.82 -2.41 -5.83
CA VAL A 125 -1.43 -2.45 -6.29
C VAL A 125 -0.88 -3.87 -6.17
N LEU A 126 -1.13 -4.55 -5.05
CA LEU A 126 -0.73 -5.95 -4.83
C LEU A 126 -1.61 -6.92 -5.62
N ASN A 127 -2.92 -6.70 -5.71
CA ASN A 127 -3.84 -7.52 -6.49
C ASN A 127 -3.48 -7.56 -7.99
N ASN A 128 -2.87 -6.48 -8.49
CA ASN A 128 -2.39 -6.38 -9.87
C ASN A 128 -0.87 -6.58 -9.99
N ALA A 129 -0.20 -7.05 -8.95
CA ALA A 129 1.25 -7.15 -8.92
C ALA A 129 1.85 -8.02 -10.05
N PHE A 130 1.11 -9.01 -10.52
CA PHE A 130 1.50 -9.94 -11.59
C PHE A 130 0.91 -9.58 -12.97
N ASN A 131 0.06 -8.56 -13.03
CA ASN A 131 -0.68 -8.22 -14.23
C ASN A 131 0.12 -7.26 -15.11
N THR A 132 0.47 -7.71 -16.32
CA THR A 132 1.24 -6.94 -17.30
C THR A 132 0.53 -5.67 -17.80
N SER A 133 -0.79 -5.56 -17.61
CA SER A 133 -1.54 -4.33 -17.94
C SER A 133 -1.33 -3.22 -16.93
N PHE A 134 -0.78 -3.52 -15.74
CA PHE A 134 -0.46 -2.59 -14.67
C PHE A 134 1.07 -2.48 -14.50
N ALA A 135 1.73 -2.06 -15.57
CA ALA A 135 3.17 -1.91 -15.60
C ALA A 135 3.64 -0.67 -14.81
N GLY A 136 4.78 -0.82 -14.14
CA GLY A 136 5.50 0.25 -13.47
C GLY A 136 6.26 1.15 -14.43
N GLY A 137 7.13 1.99 -13.89
CA GLY A 137 7.97 2.90 -14.67
C GLY A 137 8.96 2.19 -15.61
N ASP A 138 9.31 0.96 -15.29
CA ASP A 138 10.20 0.09 -16.09
C ASP A 138 9.47 -0.72 -17.18
N GLY A 139 8.16 -0.58 -17.31
CA GLY A 139 7.32 -1.29 -18.28
C GLY A 139 7.00 -2.73 -17.89
N GLN A 140 7.36 -3.17 -16.67
CA GLN A 140 7.03 -4.49 -16.13
C GLN A 140 5.98 -4.39 -15.01
N PRO A 141 5.21 -5.46 -14.75
CA PRO A 141 4.37 -5.52 -13.55
C PRO A 141 5.23 -5.49 -12.30
N LEU A 142 4.65 -5.12 -11.15
CA LEU A 142 5.36 -5.01 -9.87
C LEU A 142 6.17 -6.26 -9.52
N VAL A 143 5.63 -7.44 -9.82
CA VAL A 143 6.29 -8.73 -9.60
C VAL A 143 6.53 -9.42 -10.93
N SER A 144 7.79 -9.47 -11.35
CA SER A 144 8.22 -9.99 -12.65
C SER A 144 9.53 -10.78 -12.54
N THR A 145 9.79 -11.62 -13.53
CA THR A 145 11.10 -12.28 -13.68
C THR A 145 12.08 -11.48 -14.53
N ALA A 146 11.68 -10.32 -15.04
CA ALA A 146 12.42 -9.62 -16.09
C ALA A 146 12.34 -8.08 -15.98
N HIS A 147 12.54 -7.54 -14.76
CA HIS A 147 12.73 -6.10 -14.60
C HIS A 147 14.03 -5.67 -15.27
N PRO A 148 13.99 -4.77 -16.27
CA PRO A 148 15.20 -4.36 -16.97
C PRO A 148 16.09 -3.52 -16.07
N LEU A 149 17.40 -3.76 -16.10
CA LEU A 149 18.40 -2.94 -15.43
C LEU A 149 18.98 -1.92 -16.41
N ALA A 150 19.23 -0.70 -15.97
CA ALA A 150 19.66 0.41 -16.84
C ALA A 150 20.99 0.10 -17.58
N TYR A 151 21.88 -0.66 -16.98
CA TYR A 151 23.17 -1.05 -17.58
C TYR A 151 23.20 -2.49 -18.13
N GLY A 152 22.02 -3.07 -18.37
CA GLY A 152 21.85 -4.39 -18.96
C GLY A 152 21.70 -5.50 -17.92
N GLY A 153 20.99 -6.56 -18.33
CA GLY A 153 20.53 -7.61 -17.44
C GLY A 153 19.09 -7.43 -16.99
N THR A 154 18.63 -8.33 -16.17
CA THR A 154 17.27 -8.32 -15.61
C THR A 154 17.30 -8.72 -14.14
N LEU A 155 16.44 -8.11 -13.35
CA LEU A 155 16.15 -8.49 -11.98
C LEU A 155 14.86 -9.31 -11.95
N ALA A 156 14.85 -10.39 -11.19
CA ALA A 156 13.67 -11.20 -10.90
C ALA A 156 13.30 -11.03 -9.41
N ASN A 157 12.11 -10.51 -9.13
CA ASN A 157 11.59 -10.41 -7.78
C ASN A 157 10.48 -11.44 -7.51
N ARG A 158 10.51 -12.56 -8.22
CA ARG A 158 9.70 -13.75 -8.00
C ARG A 158 10.44 -15.01 -8.42
N ALA A 159 10.00 -16.15 -7.92
CA ALA A 159 10.48 -17.43 -8.40
C ALA A 159 10.02 -17.68 -9.85
N THR A 160 10.80 -18.44 -10.63
CA THR A 160 10.43 -18.86 -11.98
C THR A 160 9.15 -19.73 -11.95
N THR A 161 9.05 -20.62 -10.96
CA THR A 161 7.85 -21.41 -10.68
C THR A 161 7.20 -20.88 -9.41
N MET A 162 5.93 -20.49 -9.50
CA MET A 162 5.17 -20.03 -8.34
C MET A 162 5.00 -21.18 -7.35
N SER A 163 4.90 -20.84 -6.08
CA SER A 163 4.75 -21.82 -5.00
C SER A 163 3.92 -21.25 -3.87
N ASP A 164 3.19 -22.13 -3.22
CA ASP A 164 2.47 -21.82 -1.98
C ASP A 164 3.44 -21.38 -0.88
N LEU A 165 2.90 -20.64 0.08
CA LEU A 165 3.65 -20.23 1.24
C LEU A 165 3.98 -21.43 2.12
N ASN A 166 5.26 -21.75 2.18
CA ASN A 166 5.82 -22.77 3.07
C ASN A 166 7.23 -22.34 3.50
N GLU A 167 7.85 -23.09 4.40
CA GLU A 167 9.17 -22.78 4.93
C GLU A 167 10.21 -22.63 3.81
N THR A 168 10.27 -23.60 2.90
CA THR A 168 11.26 -23.62 1.80
C THR A 168 11.04 -22.47 0.81
N SER A 169 9.79 -22.15 0.47
CA SER A 169 9.49 -21.04 -0.45
C SER A 169 9.85 -19.69 0.18
N LEU A 170 9.60 -19.53 1.47
CA LEU A 170 9.96 -18.31 2.22
C LEU A 170 11.48 -18.16 2.36
N GLU A 171 12.20 -19.23 2.70
CA GLU A 171 13.67 -19.23 2.76
C GLU A 171 14.28 -18.86 1.40
N ASN A 172 13.80 -19.46 0.31
CA ASN A 172 14.25 -19.14 -1.03
C ASN A 172 13.98 -17.68 -1.42
N ALA A 173 12.83 -17.12 -1.02
CA ALA A 173 12.52 -15.73 -1.24
C ALA A 173 13.47 -14.79 -0.50
N LEU A 174 13.77 -15.07 0.78
CA LEU A 174 14.73 -14.33 1.59
C LEU A 174 16.15 -14.39 0.99
N ILE A 175 16.59 -15.56 0.54
CA ILE A 175 17.88 -15.73 -0.13
C ILE A 175 17.91 -14.94 -1.43
N THR A 176 16.87 -15.04 -2.25
CA THR A 176 16.78 -14.30 -3.52
C THR A 176 16.83 -12.79 -3.29
N MET A 177 16.09 -12.28 -2.31
CA MET A 177 16.08 -10.88 -1.95
C MET A 177 17.45 -10.36 -1.48
N SER A 178 18.18 -11.16 -0.71
CA SER A 178 19.54 -10.80 -0.26
C SER A 178 20.55 -10.69 -1.39
N THR A 179 20.27 -11.29 -2.54
CA THR A 179 21.11 -11.26 -3.75
C THR A 179 20.64 -10.24 -4.79
N PHE A 180 19.63 -9.41 -4.47
CA PHE A 180 19.17 -8.35 -5.38
C PHE A 180 20.32 -7.38 -5.69
N VAL A 181 20.37 -6.99 -6.97
CA VAL A 181 21.38 -6.08 -7.49
C VAL A 181 20.75 -4.74 -7.86
N ASP A 182 21.57 -3.70 -7.85
CA ASP A 182 21.20 -2.41 -8.40
C ASP A 182 21.27 -2.40 -9.94
N ASP A 183 21.03 -1.24 -10.55
CA ASP A 183 21.08 -1.06 -11.99
C ASP A 183 22.49 -1.18 -12.60
N ARG A 184 23.53 -1.25 -11.75
CA ARG A 184 24.94 -1.47 -12.11
C ARG A 184 25.45 -2.87 -11.78
N ASN A 185 24.54 -3.79 -11.42
CA ASN A 185 24.83 -5.15 -10.99
C ASN A 185 25.63 -5.28 -9.67
N MET A 186 25.59 -4.23 -8.82
CA MET A 186 26.14 -4.31 -7.47
C MET A 186 25.11 -4.90 -6.51
N ILE A 187 25.53 -5.84 -5.65
CA ILE A 187 24.64 -6.46 -4.65
C ILE A 187 24.22 -5.42 -3.63
N LEU A 188 22.90 -5.29 -3.42
CA LEU A 188 22.32 -4.37 -2.44
C LEU A 188 22.20 -4.96 -1.04
N ALA A 189 22.30 -6.30 -0.92
CA ALA A 189 22.15 -7.05 0.33
C ALA A 189 20.85 -6.70 1.11
N LEU A 190 19.73 -6.57 0.38
CA LEU A 190 18.42 -6.24 0.97
C LEU A 190 17.94 -7.35 1.90
N GLN A 191 17.20 -6.95 2.93
CA GLN A 191 16.61 -7.86 3.90
C GLN A 191 15.10 -7.83 3.82
N GLY A 192 14.47 -8.99 4.04
CA GLY A 192 13.02 -9.06 4.23
C GLY A 192 12.62 -8.38 5.54
N THR A 193 11.59 -7.56 5.50
CA THR A 193 11.11 -6.82 6.68
C THR A 193 9.79 -7.35 7.20
N LYS A 194 8.83 -7.58 6.31
CA LYS A 194 7.45 -7.95 6.65
C LYS A 194 6.84 -8.85 5.59
N LEU A 195 6.02 -9.80 6.02
CA LEU A 195 5.26 -10.67 5.13
C LEU A 195 3.79 -10.21 5.08
N ILE A 196 3.27 -9.96 3.87
CA ILE A 196 1.87 -9.58 3.64
C ILE A 196 1.13 -10.77 3.05
N VAL A 197 0.00 -11.13 3.65
CA VAL A 197 -0.78 -12.30 3.28
C VAL A 197 -2.28 -12.04 3.35
N PRO A 198 -3.09 -12.79 2.58
CA PRO A 198 -4.54 -12.81 2.72
C PRO A 198 -4.96 -13.57 3.99
N PRO A 199 -6.21 -13.38 4.47
CA PRO A 199 -6.72 -14.05 5.67
C PRO A 199 -6.66 -15.58 5.63
N GLN A 200 -6.70 -16.18 4.44
CA GLN A 200 -6.65 -17.64 4.27
C GLN A 200 -5.30 -18.23 4.70
N LEU A 201 -4.22 -17.47 4.57
CA LEU A 201 -2.87 -17.88 4.93
C LEU A 201 -2.47 -17.53 6.37
N GLN A 202 -3.31 -16.82 7.15
CA GLN A 202 -2.96 -16.32 8.49
C GLN A 202 -2.44 -17.40 9.43
N PHE A 203 -3.07 -18.59 9.45
CA PHE A 203 -2.64 -19.69 10.33
C PHE A 203 -1.39 -20.42 9.83
N VAL A 204 -1.12 -20.35 8.53
CA VAL A 204 0.12 -20.86 7.94
C VAL A 204 1.28 -19.97 8.34
N VAL A 205 1.11 -18.65 8.22
CA VAL A 205 2.13 -17.66 8.59
C VAL A 205 2.46 -17.72 10.08
N ASP A 206 1.45 -17.78 10.93
CA ASP A 206 1.65 -17.87 12.38
C ASP A 206 2.50 -19.11 12.74
N ARG A 207 2.19 -20.27 12.13
CA ARG A 207 3.00 -21.48 12.32
C ARG A 207 4.42 -21.33 11.79
N LEU A 208 4.62 -20.61 10.68
CA LEU A 208 5.95 -20.42 10.08
C LEU A 208 6.81 -19.43 10.89
N LEU A 209 6.21 -18.35 11.39
CA LEU A 209 6.98 -17.28 12.02
C LEU A 209 7.01 -17.35 13.55
N GLU A 210 5.98 -17.92 14.19
CA GLU A 210 5.86 -17.89 15.66
C GLU A 210 6.23 -19.20 16.34
N THR A 211 6.31 -20.30 15.62
CA THR A 211 6.65 -21.60 16.23
C THR A 211 8.18 -21.74 16.40
N PRO A 212 8.67 -22.13 17.58
CA PRO A 212 10.11 -22.30 17.81
C PRO A 212 10.69 -23.55 17.13
N GLY A 213 9.89 -24.58 16.90
CA GLY A 213 10.30 -25.81 16.20
C GLY A 213 9.77 -25.85 14.77
N ARG A 214 10.42 -26.62 13.92
CA ARG A 214 10.01 -26.84 12.54
C ARG A 214 8.68 -27.59 12.46
N VAL A 215 7.73 -27.06 11.69
CA VAL A 215 6.41 -27.65 11.55
C VAL A 215 6.48 -28.93 10.70
N GLY A 216 5.91 -30.03 11.22
CA GLY A 216 5.77 -31.28 10.46
C GLY A 216 6.95 -32.24 10.54
N THR A 217 7.95 -31.99 11.38
CA THR A 217 9.06 -32.94 11.65
C THR A 217 8.86 -33.64 13.00
N ALA A 218 9.26 -34.92 13.06
CA ALA A 218 9.29 -35.69 14.32
C ALA A 218 10.57 -35.39 15.12
N ASP A 219 11.58 -34.86 14.46
CA ASP A 219 12.84 -34.46 15.06
C ASP A 219 12.71 -33.06 15.66
N ASN A 220 13.49 -32.74 16.67
CA ASN A 220 13.42 -31.44 17.37
C ASN A 220 14.16 -30.35 16.59
N ASP A 221 13.82 -30.20 15.31
CA ASP A 221 14.43 -29.25 14.39
C ASP A 221 14.03 -27.81 14.75
N ILE A 222 14.98 -26.90 14.65
CA ILE A 222 14.78 -25.47 14.92
C ILE A 222 14.16 -24.80 13.70
N ASN A 223 13.16 -23.96 13.92
CA ASN A 223 12.66 -23.03 12.89
C ASN A 223 13.72 -21.94 12.65
N ALA A 224 14.40 -22.02 11.52
CA ALA A 224 15.51 -21.12 11.19
C ALA A 224 15.03 -19.67 10.98
N VAL A 225 13.88 -19.46 10.34
CA VAL A 225 13.34 -18.13 10.03
C VAL A 225 13.05 -17.35 11.31
N LYS A 226 12.40 -18.00 12.29
CA LYS A 226 12.15 -17.40 13.59
C LYS A 226 13.43 -17.19 14.40
N ASN A 227 14.28 -18.22 14.47
CA ASN A 227 15.48 -18.18 15.30
C ASN A 227 16.49 -17.11 14.86
N MET A 228 16.58 -16.86 13.56
CA MET A 228 17.43 -15.82 12.99
C MET A 228 16.79 -14.43 13.00
N GLY A 229 15.49 -14.32 13.30
CA GLY A 229 14.76 -13.05 13.28
C GLY A 229 14.74 -12.40 11.89
N MET A 230 14.56 -13.21 10.83
CA MET A 230 14.67 -12.77 9.44
C MET A 230 13.60 -11.76 9.03
N LEU A 231 12.48 -11.70 9.75
CA LEU A 231 11.38 -10.76 9.52
C LEU A 231 11.14 -9.90 10.77
N PRO A 232 11.86 -8.78 10.93
CA PRO A 232 11.81 -7.97 12.16
C PRO A 232 10.44 -7.33 12.40
N GLN A 233 9.65 -7.08 11.34
CA GLN A 233 8.29 -6.54 11.45
C GLN A 233 7.21 -7.62 11.41
N GLY A 234 7.59 -8.91 11.38
CA GLY A 234 6.67 -10.03 11.38
C GLY A 234 5.81 -10.12 10.11
N TYR A 235 4.51 -10.21 10.29
CA TYR A 235 3.55 -10.30 9.18
C TYR A 235 2.35 -9.39 9.39
N ALA A 236 1.69 -9.03 8.29
CA ALA A 236 0.41 -8.34 8.30
C ALA A 236 -0.61 -9.07 7.42
N ILE A 237 -1.85 -9.13 7.90
CA ILE A 237 -2.98 -9.72 7.17
C ILE A 237 -3.70 -8.60 6.43
N ASN A 238 -3.83 -8.72 5.12
CA ASN A 238 -4.60 -7.77 4.32
C ASN A 238 -5.88 -8.43 3.82
N HIS A 239 -7.02 -7.95 4.34
CA HIS A 239 -8.35 -8.49 4.02
C HIS A 239 -8.86 -8.13 2.62
N PHE A 240 -8.17 -7.23 1.93
CA PHE A 240 -8.57 -6.72 0.60
C PHE A 240 -7.78 -7.36 -0.54
N LEU A 241 -6.91 -8.33 -0.25
CA LEU A 241 -6.28 -9.16 -1.26
C LEU A 241 -7.33 -10.10 -1.87
N SER A 242 -7.39 -10.11 -3.20
CA SER A 242 -8.36 -10.91 -3.95
C SER A 242 -7.91 -12.34 -4.18
N ASP A 243 -6.61 -12.56 -4.26
CA ASP A 243 -5.99 -13.87 -4.40
C ASP A 243 -5.80 -14.50 -3.01
N THR A 244 -6.26 -15.73 -2.86
CA THR A 244 -6.28 -16.45 -1.57
C THR A 244 -4.96 -17.12 -1.23
N ASP A 245 -4.09 -17.29 -2.22
CA ASP A 245 -2.82 -18.03 -2.10
C ASP A 245 -1.60 -17.14 -2.32
N ALA A 246 -1.82 -15.90 -2.79
CA ALA A 246 -0.76 -14.94 -3.01
C ALA A 246 -0.12 -14.47 -1.69
N TRP A 247 1.18 -14.35 -1.69
CA TRP A 247 1.94 -13.79 -0.58
C TRP A 247 3.05 -12.88 -1.07
N PHE A 248 3.34 -11.85 -0.28
CA PHE A 248 4.29 -10.81 -0.62
C PHE A 248 5.25 -10.58 0.53
N LEU A 249 6.55 -10.59 0.23
CA LEU A 249 7.61 -10.30 1.18
C LEU A 249 8.15 -8.90 0.90
N LEU A 250 8.00 -7.97 1.84
CA LEU A 250 8.51 -6.61 1.75
C LEU A 250 9.99 -6.58 2.13
N SER A 251 10.77 -5.73 1.44
CA SER A 251 12.18 -5.48 1.75
C SER A 251 12.39 -4.13 2.44
N ASP A 252 13.59 -3.91 2.91
CA ASP A 252 14.11 -2.63 3.43
C ASP A 252 14.61 -1.67 2.32
N CYS A 253 14.25 -1.94 1.07
CA CYS A 253 14.63 -1.09 -0.06
C CYS A 253 14.03 0.31 0.10
N PRO A 254 14.83 1.38 -0.04
CA PRO A 254 14.32 2.74 -0.06
C PRO A 254 13.42 2.96 -1.27
N ASP A 255 12.51 3.94 -1.15
CA ASP A 255 11.58 4.34 -2.21
C ASP A 255 10.71 3.19 -2.74
N GLY A 256 10.19 2.38 -1.81
CA GLY A 256 9.35 1.23 -2.11
C GLY A 256 7.90 1.62 -2.42
N PHE A 257 6.99 1.16 -1.56
CA PHE A 257 5.56 1.48 -1.67
C PHE A 257 5.27 2.85 -1.09
N LYS A 258 4.59 3.71 -1.87
CA LYS A 258 4.23 5.07 -1.46
C LYS A 258 2.74 5.34 -1.58
N HIS A 259 2.24 6.06 -0.59
CA HIS A 259 0.90 6.63 -0.55
C HIS A 259 1.03 8.14 -0.52
N PHE A 260 0.66 8.82 -1.60
CA PHE A 260 0.63 10.28 -1.64
C PHE A 260 -0.78 10.79 -1.28
N GLU A 261 -0.86 11.53 -0.19
CA GLU A 261 -2.10 12.19 0.20
C GLU A 261 -2.11 13.64 -0.29
N ARG A 262 -2.93 13.91 -1.34
CA ARG A 262 -3.09 15.25 -1.91
C ARG A 262 -4.08 16.10 -1.11
N SER A 263 -5.16 15.49 -0.66
CA SER A 263 -6.17 16.12 0.18
C SER A 263 -6.71 15.07 1.14
N PRO A 264 -6.51 15.28 2.44
CA PRO A 264 -7.07 14.40 3.45
C PRO A 264 -8.59 14.37 3.34
N ILE A 265 -9.20 13.38 4.00
CA ILE A 265 -10.63 13.25 3.96
C ILE A 265 -11.28 14.50 4.58
N SER A 266 -12.18 15.09 3.83
CA SER A 266 -12.94 16.28 4.22
C SER A 266 -14.43 16.06 4.00
N THR A 267 -15.24 16.61 4.87
CA THR A 267 -16.69 16.57 4.78
C THR A 267 -17.22 17.97 4.54
N SER A 268 -18.36 18.08 3.86
CA SER A 268 -19.07 19.34 3.69
C SER A 268 -20.56 19.09 3.58
N MET A 269 -21.34 20.03 4.08
CA MET A 269 -22.79 20.00 4.04
C MET A 269 -23.31 21.25 3.32
N GLU A 270 -24.28 21.09 2.45
CA GLU A 270 -24.87 22.16 1.68
C GLU A 270 -26.38 21.91 1.48
N GLY A 271 -27.18 22.94 1.61
CA GLY A 271 -28.62 22.90 1.30
C GLY A 271 -28.87 23.23 -0.16
N ASP A 272 -29.77 22.49 -0.78
CA ASP A 272 -30.26 22.77 -2.13
C ASP A 272 -31.49 23.73 -2.03
N PHE A 273 -31.40 24.90 -2.68
CA PHE A 273 -32.44 25.88 -2.63
C PHE A 273 -33.72 25.43 -3.35
N ASP A 274 -33.56 24.73 -4.47
CA ASP A 274 -34.72 24.38 -5.33
C ASP A 274 -35.53 23.21 -4.74
N THR A 275 -34.84 22.23 -4.13
CA THR A 275 -35.49 21.02 -3.59
C THR A 275 -35.65 21.04 -2.06
N GLY A 276 -35.01 21.99 -1.38
CA GLY A 276 -34.98 22.07 0.09
C GLY A 276 -34.15 20.97 0.77
N ASN A 277 -33.57 20.04 0.00
CA ASN A 277 -32.81 18.94 0.51
C ASN A 277 -31.45 19.36 1.11
N VAL A 278 -31.02 18.67 2.14
CA VAL A 278 -29.69 18.84 2.72
C VAL A 278 -28.78 17.73 2.17
N ARG A 279 -27.64 18.13 1.57
CA ARG A 279 -26.64 17.22 1.00
C ARG A 279 -25.40 17.19 1.88
N TYR A 280 -24.95 16.00 2.22
CA TYR A 280 -23.72 15.78 2.97
C TYR A 280 -22.78 14.92 2.13
N LYS A 281 -21.52 15.39 1.94
CA LYS A 281 -20.51 14.69 1.15
C LYS A 281 -19.22 14.52 1.93
N ALA A 282 -18.53 13.42 1.66
CA ALA A 282 -17.14 13.21 2.02
C ALA A 282 -16.29 13.15 0.74
N ARG A 283 -15.09 13.70 0.80
CA ARG A 283 -14.13 13.73 -0.30
C ARG A 283 -12.72 13.54 0.22
N ALA A 284 -11.93 12.75 -0.50
CA ALA A 284 -10.49 12.62 -0.32
C ALA A 284 -9.81 12.59 -1.69
N ARG A 285 -8.51 12.91 -1.74
CA ARG A 285 -7.71 12.80 -2.97
C ARG A 285 -6.33 12.27 -2.65
N TYR A 286 -5.98 11.14 -3.25
CA TYR A 286 -4.74 10.40 -2.97
C TYR A 286 -4.36 9.50 -4.14
N SER A 287 -3.16 8.91 -4.06
CA SER A 287 -2.69 7.87 -4.96
C SER A 287 -1.86 6.84 -4.20
N PHE A 288 -1.88 5.61 -4.68
CA PHE A 288 -1.06 4.50 -4.22
C PHE A 288 -0.21 3.99 -5.37
N GLY A 289 1.00 3.54 -5.07
CA GLY A 289 1.88 2.95 -6.06
C GLY A 289 3.22 2.50 -5.46
N TYR A 290 4.17 2.25 -6.33
CA TYR A 290 5.53 1.86 -5.96
C TYR A 290 6.52 2.55 -6.92
N SER A 291 7.72 2.87 -6.43
CA SER A 291 8.76 3.49 -7.24
C SER A 291 9.87 2.51 -7.59
N ASN A 292 10.17 1.56 -6.69
CA ASN A 292 11.23 0.58 -6.88
C ASN A 292 10.69 -0.86 -6.74
N PRO A 293 10.75 -1.69 -7.80
CA PRO A 293 10.27 -3.08 -7.74
C PRO A 293 11.08 -3.99 -6.79
N ARG A 294 12.25 -3.54 -6.34
CA ARG A 294 13.07 -4.26 -5.34
C ARG A 294 12.47 -4.24 -3.94
N CYS A 295 11.42 -3.43 -3.73
CA CYS A 295 10.72 -3.34 -2.45
C CYS A 295 9.92 -4.61 -2.09
N VAL A 296 9.69 -5.51 -3.03
CA VAL A 296 8.85 -6.68 -2.82
C VAL A 296 9.36 -7.91 -3.58
N PHE A 297 9.20 -9.06 -2.97
CA PHE A 297 9.20 -10.37 -3.63
C PHE A 297 7.80 -10.97 -3.50
N GLY A 298 7.25 -11.54 -4.57
CA GLY A 298 5.88 -12.05 -4.57
C GLY A 298 5.73 -13.42 -5.23
N SER A 299 4.71 -14.16 -4.78
CA SER A 299 4.22 -15.40 -5.39
C SER A 299 2.70 -15.42 -5.37
N GLN A 300 2.08 -15.94 -6.44
CA GLN A 300 0.63 -16.14 -6.51
C GLN A 300 0.15 -17.45 -5.86
N GLY A 301 1.08 -18.25 -5.34
CA GLY A 301 0.79 -19.63 -4.99
C GLY A 301 0.89 -20.57 -6.20
N ALA A 302 0.49 -21.83 -6.04
CA ALA A 302 0.56 -22.88 -7.06
C ALA A 302 -0.82 -23.47 -7.35
#